data_070790ee4211dc486074b26c5531682f
#
_entry.id   070790ee4211dc486074b26c5531682f
#
_cell.length_a   1.000
_cell.length_b   1.000
_cell.length_c   1.000
_cell.angle_alpha   90.00
_cell.angle_beta   90.00
_cell.angle_gamma   90.00
#
_symmetry.space_group_name_H-M   'P 1'
#
loop_
_entity.id
_entity.type
_entity.pdbx_description
1 polymer ?
#
loop_
_entity_poly.entity_id
_entity_poly.type
_entity_poly.pdbx_seq_one_letter_code
_entity_poly.pdbx_strand_id
1 'polypeptide(L)'
;MFKLCILEAGYINPALKDKYPPYSDLFKDFLKYKTRNWNVSSYRLYKSEFPKNINDFDGFIISGSSFGVYENYPWIIETIRLINQIIYKKKQLVGICFGHQIIIQALNGLIEKSIYGWGAGIKKINFFKNKPWLP
;
A
#
# COMPACT_ATOMS: atom_id res chain seq x y z
N MET A 1 -3.82 -11.01 19.36
CA MET A 1 -4.09 -9.64 18.84
C MET A 1 -3.37 -9.51 17.52
N PHE A 2 -4.10 -9.26 16.43
CA PHE A 2 -3.52 -9.13 15.08
C PHE A 2 -2.68 -7.85 14.98
N LYS A 3 -1.47 -7.96 14.45
CA LYS A 3 -0.52 -6.84 14.30
C LYS A 3 -0.46 -6.42 12.82
N LEU A 4 -1.06 -5.27 12.51
CA LEU A 4 -1.07 -4.71 11.16
C LEU A 4 0.02 -3.65 10.99
N CYS A 5 0.75 -3.74 9.88
CA CYS A 5 1.71 -2.73 9.45
C CYS A 5 1.15 -1.95 8.27
N ILE A 6 0.99 -0.64 8.40
CA ILE A 6 0.64 0.26 7.30
C ILE A 6 1.91 0.87 6.74
N LEU A 7 2.15 0.64 5.47
CA LEU A 7 3.29 1.13 4.70
C LEU A 7 2.81 2.31 3.84
N GLU A 8 3.09 3.53 4.30
CA GLU A 8 2.67 4.74 3.61
C GLU A 8 3.64 5.06 2.46
N ALA A 9 3.19 4.87 1.24
CA ALA A 9 3.97 5.12 0.02
C ALA A 9 3.86 6.58 -0.48
N GLY A 10 3.03 7.38 0.15
CA GLY A 10 2.83 8.77 -0.20
C GLY A 10 2.25 9.57 0.95
N TYR A 11 2.02 10.85 0.68
CA TYR A 11 1.46 11.80 1.64
C TYR A 11 0.24 12.50 1.06
N ILE A 12 -0.60 13.04 1.92
CA ILE A 12 -1.74 13.87 1.53
C ILE A 12 -1.21 15.16 0.91
N ASN A 13 -1.81 15.57 -0.20
CA ASN A 13 -1.45 16.83 -0.85
C ASN A 13 -1.39 17.96 0.19
N PRO A 14 -0.28 18.73 0.27
CA PRO A 14 -0.14 19.81 1.24
C PRO A 14 -1.30 20.81 1.28
N ALA A 15 -1.95 21.07 0.15
CA ALA A 15 -3.14 21.92 0.07
C ALA A 15 -4.37 21.32 0.78
N LEU A 16 -4.35 20.03 1.09
CA LEU A 16 -5.48 19.29 1.70
C LEU A 16 -5.16 18.78 3.11
N LYS A 17 -3.96 19.05 3.64
CA LYS A 17 -3.49 18.54 4.94
C LYS A 17 -4.39 18.93 6.12
N ASP A 18 -5.03 20.11 6.04
CA ASP A 18 -5.92 20.62 7.08
C ASP A 18 -7.32 19.96 7.02
N LYS A 19 -7.65 19.33 5.88
CA LYS A 19 -8.93 18.65 5.66
C LYS A 19 -8.85 17.15 5.83
N TYR A 20 -7.71 16.55 5.53
CA TYR A 20 -7.52 15.10 5.57
C TYR A 20 -6.29 14.73 6.39
N PRO A 21 -6.41 13.75 7.30
CA PRO A 21 -5.28 13.24 8.06
C PRO A 21 -4.35 12.38 7.18
N PRO A 22 -3.18 11.98 7.70
CA PRO A 22 -2.29 11.03 7.02
C PRO A 22 -2.98 9.73 6.61
N TYR A 23 -2.44 9.04 5.60
CA TYR A 23 -3.00 7.78 5.11
C TYR A 23 -3.15 6.73 6.22
N SER A 24 -2.19 6.63 7.13
CA SER A 24 -2.26 5.71 8.27
C SER A 24 -3.50 5.93 9.13
N ASP A 25 -3.89 7.17 9.35
CA ASP A 25 -5.06 7.49 10.18
C ASP A 25 -6.36 7.24 9.41
N LEU A 26 -6.38 7.53 8.10
CA LEU A 26 -7.50 7.15 7.23
C LEU A 26 -7.73 5.64 7.23
N PHE A 27 -6.67 4.84 7.15
CA PHE A 27 -6.76 3.39 7.22
C PHE A 27 -7.23 2.90 8.60
N LYS A 28 -6.70 3.47 9.68
CA LYS A 28 -7.15 3.13 11.04
C LYS A 28 -8.64 3.43 11.21
N ASP A 29 -9.10 4.59 10.73
CA ASP A 29 -10.50 4.97 10.78
C ASP A 29 -11.40 4.05 9.93
N PHE A 30 -10.96 3.71 8.72
CA PHE A 30 -11.69 2.78 7.86
C PHE A 30 -11.79 1.38 8.47
N LEU A 31 -10.73 0.91 9.11
CA LEU A 31 -10.66 -0.43 9.67
C LEU A 31 -11.29 -0.55 11.07
N LYS A 32 -11.44 0.53 11.83
CA LYS A 32 -11.82 0.53 13.26
C LYS A 32 -13.09 -0.27 13.59
N TYR A 33 -14.05 -0.30 12.68
CA TYR A 33 -15.33 -1.00 12.90
C TYR A 33 -15.20 -2.52 12.84
N LYS A 34 -14.19 -3.05 12.13
CA LYS A 34 -13.98 -4.49 11.94
C LYS A 34 -12.77 -5.04 12.71
N THR A 35 -11.92 -4.14 13.24
CA THR A 35 -10.61 -4.51 13.76
C THR A 35 -10.32 -3.98 15.15
N ARG A 36 -11.34 -4.01 16.04
CA ARG A 36 -11.26 -3.45 17.42
C ARG A 36 -10.05 -3.93 18.23
N ASN A 37 -9.55 -5.12 17.94
CA ASN A 37 -8.45 -5.76 18.67
C ASN A 37 -7.15 -5.84 17.84
N TRP A 38 -6.98 -4.99 16.84
CA TRP A 38 -5.75 -4.96 16.05
C TRP A 38 -4.78 -3.92 16.61
N ASN A 39 -3.52 -4.31 16.66
CA ASN A 39 -2.42 -3.37 16.91
C ASN A 39 -1.92 -2.86 15.57
N VAL A 40 -2.00 -1.55 15.33
CA VAL A 40 -1.67 -0.94 14.04
C VAL A 40 -0.47 -0.03 14.18
N SER A 41 0.61 -0.35 13.47
CA SER A 41 1.80 0.50 13.32
C SER A 41 1.89 1.03 11.90
N SER A 42 2.54 2.18 11.70
CA SER A 42 2.73 2.78 10.37
C SER A 42 4.16 3.22 10.15
N TYR A 43 4.61 3.14 8.89
CA TYR A 43 5.94 3.55 8.44
C TYR A 43 5.83 4.34 7.14
N ARG A 44 6.53 5.46 7.05
CA ARG A 44 6.52 6.36 5.88
C ARG A 44 7.65 5.97 4.93
N LEU A 45 7.35 5.08 3.97
CA LEU A 45 8.33 4.58 3.02
C LEU A 45 8.99 5.70 2.21
N TYR A 46 8.21 6.71 1.81
CA TYR A 46 8.70 7.88 1.07
C TYR A 46 9.70 8.76 1.87
N LYS A 47 9.83 8.51 3.18
CA LYS A 47 10.85 9.08 4.07
C LYS A 47 11.94 8.07 4.44
N SER A 48 11.99 6.92 3.75
CA SER A 48 12.88 5.80 4.07
C SER A 48 12.70 5.24 5.49
N GLU A 49 11.48 5.35 6.04
CA GLU A 49 11.11 4.72 7.31
C GLU A 49 10.55 3.32 7.01
N PHE A 50 11.24 2.29 7.46
CA PHE A 50 10.88 0.89 7.24
C PHE A 50 10.76 0.13 8.56
N PRO A 51 9.92 -0.91 8.65
CA PRO A 51 9.89 -1.78 9.81
C PRO A 51 11.22 -2.53 9.96
N LYS A 52 11.76 -2.54 11.18
CA LYS A 52 13.05 -3.21 11.46
C LYS A 52 12.96 -4.73 11.33
N ASN A 53 11.79 -5.29 11.65
CA ASN A 53 11.58 -6.73 11.59
C ASN A 53 10.14 -7.03 11.11
N ILE A 54 10.01 -7.65 9.95
CA ILE A 54 8.71 -8.02 9.39
C ILE A 54 7.99 -9.12 10.18
N ASN A 55 8.72 -9.89 10.99
CA ASN A 55 8.12 -10.93 11.81
C ASN A 55 7.26 -10.38 12.95
N ASP A 56 7.43 -9.10 13.30
CA ASP A 56 6.63 -8.42 14.32
C ASP A 56 5.18 -8.18 13.88
N PHE A 57 4.85 -8.43 12.60
CA PHE A 57 3.55 -8.16 11.99
C PHE A 57 2.93 -9.42 11.37
N ASP A 58 1.60 -9.48 11.42
CA ASP A 58 0.81 -10.55 10.83
C ASP A 58 0.37 -10.20 9.41
N GLY A 59 0.17 -8.91 9.12
CA GLY A 59 -0.24 -8.42 7.81
C GLY A 59 0.25 -7.01 7.51
N PHE A 60 0.22 -6.67 6.22
CA PHE A 60 0.74 -5.41 5.67
C PHE A 60 -0.26 -4.79 4.69
N ILE A 61 -0.39 -3.46 4.75
CA ILE A 61 -1.10 -2.66 3.75
C ILE A 61 -0.13 -1.64 3.18
N ILE A 62 -0.02 -1.56 1.85
CA ILE A 62 0.72 -0.49 1.16
C ILE A 62 -0.29 0.51 0.60
N SER A 63 -0.13 1.77 0.96
CA SER A 63 -1.03 2.84 0.53
C SER A 63 -0.88 3.21 -0.94
N GLY A 64 -1.80 4.04 -1.42
CA GLY A 64 -1.63 4.80 -2.65
C GLY A 64 -0.53 5.86 -2.55
N SER A 65 -0.15 6.40 -3.70
CA SER A 65 0.87 7.45 -3.82
C SER A 65 0.62 8.28 -5.09
N SER A 66 1.11 9.52 -5.10
CA SER A 66 1.27 10.31 -6.32
C SER A 66 2.55 9.99 -7.10
N PHE A 67 3.48 9.24 -6.50
CA PHE A 67 4.67 8.75 -7.19
C PHE A 67 4.34 7.62 -8.16
N GLY A 68 5.16 7.47 -9.22
CA GLY A 68 5.11 6.31 -10.10
C GLY A 68 6.08 5.22 -9.63
N VAL A 69 5.67 3.96 -9.72
CA VAL A 69 6.54 2.83 -9.33
C VAL A 69 7.74 2.66 -10.26
N TYR A 70 7.70 3.26 -11.44
CA TYR A 70 8.77 3.31 -12.43
C TYR A 70 9.79 4.43 -12.16
N GLU A 71 9.60 5.23 -11.12
CA GLU A 71 10.55 6.26 -10.70
C GLU A 71 11.70 5.65 -9.90
N ASN A 72 12.92 6.14 -10.12
CA ASN A 72 14.14 5.56 -9.54
C ASN A 72 14.46 6.12 -8.14
N TYR A 73 13.47 6.23 -7.27
CA TYR A 73 13.72 6.62 -5.88
C TYR A 73 14.28 5.44 -5.07
N PRO A 74 15.31 5.66 -4.23
CA PRO A 74 15.89 4.59 -3.40
C PRO A 74 14.86 3.88 -2.51
N TRP A 75 13.89 4.60 -1.97
CA TRP A 75 12.85 4.02 -1.14
C TRP A 75 11.91 3.08 -1.91
N ILE A 76 11.72 3.29 -3.22
CA ILE A 76 10.92 2.37 -4.08
C ILE A 76 11.67 1.04 -4.22
N ILE A 77 12.97 1.08 -4.48
CA ILE A 77 13.81 -0.11 -4.58
C ILE A 77 13.80 -0.89 -3.26
N GLU A 78 13.93 -0.19 -2.13
CA GLU A 78 13.88 -0.82 -0.81
C GLU A 78 12.50 -1.40 -0.50
N THR A 79 11.43 -0.73 -0.93
CA THR A 79 10.06 -1.26 -0.80
C THR A 79 9.87 -2.55 -1.58
N ILE A 80 10.45 -2.68 -2.78
CA ILE A 80 10.41 -3.93 -3.56
C ILE A 80 11.12 -5.05 -2.79
N ARG A 81 12.27 -4.78 -2.18
CA ARG A 81 12.96 -5.76 -1.34
C ARG A 81 12.13 -6.19 -0.13
N LEU A 82 11.50 -5.23 0.55
CA LEU A 82 10.60 -5.49 1.67
C LEU A 82 9.40 -6.37 1.23
N ILE A 83 8.77 -6.07 0.09
CA ILE A 83 7.66 -6.85 -0.45
C ILE A 83 8.10 -8.30 -0.70
N ASN A 84 9.27 -8.51 -1.31
CA ASN A 84 9.78 -9.85 -1.56
C ASN A 84 10.02 -10.63 -0.25
N GLN A 85 10.48 -9.98 0.81
CA GLN A 85 10.61 -10.60 2.12
C GLN A 85 9.24 -10.97 2.72
N ILE A 86 8.24 -10.07 2.64
CA ILE A 86 6.88 -10.30 3.11
C ILE A 86 6.26 -11.52 2.40
N ILE A 87 6.39 -11.59 1.07
CA ILE A 87 5.90 -12.70 0.26
C ILE A 87 6.63 -14.00 0.60
N TYR A 88 7.95 -13.97 0.71
CA TYR A 88 8.76 -15.14 1.09
C TYR A 88 8.34 -15.71 2.46
N LYS A 89 8.03 -14.83 3.41
CA LYS A 89 7.54 -15.20 4.74
C LYS A 89 6.03 -15.56 4.76
N LYS A 90 5.36 -15.56 3.59
CA LYS A 90 3.93 -15.87 3.44
C LYS A 90 3.02 -15.01 4.34
N LYS A 91 3.42 -13.77 4.61
CA LYS A 91 2.61 -12.82 5.36
C LYS A 91 1.49 -12.26 4.46
N GLN A 92 0.38 -11.86 5.07
CA GLN A 92 -0.71 -11.21 4.35
C GLN A 92 -0.28 -9.83 3.84
N LEU A 93 -0.55 -9.53 2.58
CA LEU A 93 -0.17 -8.27 1.95
C LEU A 93 -1.29 -7.76 1.05
N VAL A 94 -1.67 -6.51 1.25
CA VAL A 94 -2.65 -5.79 0.44
C VAL A 94 -2.02 -4.51 -0.10
N GLY A 95 -2.17 -4.25 -1.38
CA GLY A 95 -1.73 -3.01 -2.03
C GLY A 95 -2.89 -2.22 -2.60
N ILE A 96 -2.90 -0.90 -2.40
CA ILE A 96 -3.93 0.01 -2.88
C ILE A 96 -3.31 1.00 -3.85
N CYS A 97 -3.82 1.08 -5.09
CA CYS A 97 -3.32 1.95 -6.16
C CYS A 97 -1.81 1.74 -6.39
N PHE A 98 -0.95 2.69 -6.02
CA PHE A 98 0.51 2.52 -6.06
C PHE A 98 0.96 1.22 -5.35
N GLY A 99 0.38 0.92 -4.18
CA GLY A 99 0.68 -0.31 -3.46
C GLY A 99 0.40 -1.57 -4.28
N HIS A 100 -0.70 -1.61 -5.05
CA HIS A 100 -0.98 -2.70 -5.99
C HIS A 100 0.07 -2.76 -7.10
N GLN A 101 0.43 -1.61 -7.67
CA GLN A 101 1.41 -1.53 -8.76
C GLN A 101 2.80 -2.00 -8.32
N ILE A 102 3.28 -1.58 -7.15
CA ILE A 102 4.60 -1.97 -6.66
C ILE A 102 4.67 -3.45 -6.28
N ILE A 103 3.56 -4.06 -5.83
CA ILE A 103 3.49 -5.51 -5.62
C ILE A 103 3.64 -6.25 -6.95
N ILE A 104 2.95 -5.80 -8.00
CA ILE A 104 3.09 -6.40 -9.34
C ILE A 104 4.54 -6.29 -9.82
N GLN A 105 5.17 -5.14 -9.65
CA GLN A 105 6.57 -4.96 -10.02
C GLN A 105 7.52 -5.85 -9.20
N ALA A 106 7.29 -6.01 -7.91
CA ALA A 106 8.07 -6.92 -7.06
C ALA A 106 7.92 -8.40 -7.48
N LEU A 107 6.80 -8.76 -8.10
CA LEU A 107 6.54 -10.08 -8.68
C LEU A 107 7.01 -10.20 -10.15
N ASN A 108 7.87 -9.30 -10.63
CA ASN A 108 8.39 -9.21 -11.98
C ASN A 108 7.30 -8.95 -13.05
N GLY A 109 6.16 -8.39 -12.66
CA GLY A 109 5.16 -7.89 -13.60
C GLY A 109 5.57 -6.54 -14.19
N LEU A 110 5.04 -6.24 -15.37
CA LEU A 110 5.31 -4.98 -16.07
C LEU A 110 4.32 -3.90 -15.62
N ILE A 111 4.84 -2.77 -15.19
CA ILE A 111 4.07 -1.55 -14.91
C ILE A 111 4.65 -0.41 -15.76
N GLU A 112 3.81 0.21 -16.56
CA GLU A 112 4.17 1.28 -17.47
C GLU A 112 3.32 2.52 -17.24
N LYS A 113 3.88 3.69 -17.56
CA LYS A 113 3.12 4.92 -17.56
C LYS A 113 2.11 4.90 -18.71
N SER A 114 0.83 5.16 -18.40
CA SER A 114 -0.21 5.22 -19.42
C SER A 114 0.07 6.34 -20.44
N ILE A 115 0.00 6.00 -21.72
CA ILE A 115 0.08 6.98 -22.83
C ILE A 115 -1.13 7.94 -22.83
N TYR A 116 -2.23 7.57 -22.18
CA TYR A 116 -3.44 8.39 -22.07
C TYR A 116 -3.42 9.32 -20.85
N GLY A 117 -2.32 9.36 -20.08
CA GLY A 117 -2.20 10.17 -18.87
C GLY A 117 -3.01 9.65 -17.68
N TRP A 118 -3.42 10.56 -16.81
CA TRP A 118 -4.16 10.24 -15.61
C TRP A 118 -5.63 9.91 -15.90
N GLY A 119 -6.10 8.79 -15.39
CA GLY A 119 -7.52 8.42 -15.41
C GLY A 119 -8.20 8.86 -14.12
N ALA A 120 -9.04 9.91 -14.20
CA ALA A 120 -9.84 10.38 -13.07
C ALA A 120 -11.34 10.19 -13.34
N GLY A 121 -12.11 9.94 -12.29
CA GLY A 121 -13.57 9.80 -12.36
C GLY A 121 -14.07 8.41 -11.95
N ILE A 122 -15.40 8.26 -12.02
CA ILE A 122 -16.08 7.00 -11.70
C ILE A 122 -16.01 6.06 -12.90
N LYS A 123 -15.51 4.85 -12.71
CA LYS A 123 -15.45 3.81 -13.75
C LYS A 123 -16.13 2.55 -13.28
N LYS A 124 -16.82 1.87 -14.20
CA LYS A 124 -17.38 0.53 -13.96
C LYS A 124 -16.24 -0.49 -14.00
N ILE A 125 -16.15 -1.33 -12.97
CA ILE A 125 -15.18 -2.43 -12.89
C ILE A 125 -15.93 -3.74 -13.11
N ASN A 126 -15.42 -4.58 -14.00
CA ASN A 126 -15.93 -5.93 -14.23
C ASN A 126 -14.92 -6.94 -13.67
N PHE A 127 -15.39 -7.90 -12.88
CA PHE A 127 -14.59 -8.99 -12.37
C PHE A 127 -14.71 -10.18 -13.31
N PHE A 128 -13.59 -10.66 -13.85
CA PHE A 128 -13.58 -11.80 -14.78
C PHE A 128 -13.52 -13.16 -14.09
N LYS A 129 -13.15 -13.19 -12.80
CA LYS A 129 -13.06 -14.41 -11.98
C LYS A 129 -13.57 -14.14 -10.58
N ASN A 130 -14.46 -15.01 -10.11
CA ASN A 130 -14.85 -14.98 -8.71
C ASN A 130 -13.70 -15.43 -7.83
N LYS A 131 -13.45 -14.68 -6.77
CA LYS A 131 -12.49 -15.00 -5.71
C LYS A 131 -13.21 -14.98 -4.38
N PRO A 132 -12.84 -15.85 -3.41
CA PRO A 132 -13.53 -15.90 -2.10
C PRO A 132 -13.54 -14.57 -1.32
N TRP A 133 -12.64 -13.67 -1.66
CA TRP A 133 -12.49 -12.34 -1.02
C TRP A 133 -13.10 -11.18 -1.83
N LEU A 134 -13.67 -11.47 -3.00
CA LEU A 134 -14.45 -10.49 -3.78
C LEU A 134 -15.92 -10.57 -3.38
N PRO A 135 -16.62 -9.41 -3.32
CA PRO A 135 -18.06 -9.37 -3.06
C PRO A 135 -18.89 -10.02 -4.16
#